data_82ba1782320633d6f59e626982b18cde
#
_entry.id   82ba1782320633d6f59e626982b18cde
#
_cell.length_a   1.000
_cell.length_b   1.000
_cell.length_c   1.000
_cell.angle_alpha   90.00
_cell.angle_beta   90.00
_cell.angle_gamma   90.00
#
_symmetry.space_group_name_H-M   'P 1'
#
loop_
_entity.id
_entity.type
_entity.pdbx_description
1 polymer ?
#
loop_
_entity_poly.entity_id
_entity_poly.type
_entity_poly.pdbx_seq_one_letter_code
_entity_poly.pdbx_strand_id
1 'polypeptide(L)'
;INADDYYGKEGFRAVHEYLVNGGKSCMAGFALKNTLSDNGGVTRGICKMDEENNLTEVVETKNIVKTVNGAEADGVVVDVNSLVSMNMWGLTPEFLDVLEQGFKEFFEKEVPENPLKAEYLIPIFIGELLSEGKMSVKVLKTNDTWYGMTYHEDVAAVKNSFKKMLEDGVYKADLFSHL
;
A
#
# COMPACT_ATOMS: atom_id res chain seq x y z
N ILE A 1 -1.13 1.35 7.99
CA ILE A 1 -2.03 0.49 7.19
C ILE A 1 -3.46 1.01 7.28
N ASN A 2 -4.29 0.65 6.30
CA ASN A 2 -5.74 0.83 6.40
C ASN A 2 -6.32 -0.27 7.30
N ALA A 3 -7.34 0.08 8.09
CA ALA A 3 -7.88 -0.84 9.09
C ALA A 3 -8.83 -1.91 8.51
N ASP A 4 -9.33 -1.71 7.31
CA ASP A 4 -10.31 -2.52 6.61
C ASP A 4 -9.72 -3.37 5.47
N ASP A 5 -8.38 -3.34 5.31
CA ASP A 5 -7.66 -4.10 4.30
C ASP A 5 -6.91 -5.31 4.90
N TYR A 6 -6.75 -6.34 4.10
CA TYR A 6 -5.90 -7.50 4.41
C TYR A 6 -4.56 -7.41 3.67
N TYR A 7 -3.46 -7.54 4.39
CA TYR A 7 -2.10 -7.33 3.88
C TYR A 7 -1.22 -8.59 3.84
N GLY A 8 -1.73 -9.73 4.29
CA GLY A 8 -0.92 -10.95 4.40
C GLY A 8 -0.03 -10.97 5.64
N LYS A 9 1.01 -11.79 5.62
CA LYS A 9 1.95 -12.01 6.75
C LYS A 9 3.38 -11.63 6.42
N GLU A 10 3.78 -11.77 5.15
CA GLU A 10 5.16 -11.52 4.69
C GLU A 10 5.49 -10.02 4.78
N GLY A 11 4.57 -9.16 4.33
CA GLY A 11 4.72 -7.71 4.41
C GLY A 11 4.93 -7.22 5.84
N PHE A 12 4.12 -7.69 6.80
CA PHE A 12 4.31 -7.35 8.22
C PHE A 12 5.66 -7.81 8.75
N ARG A 13 6.08 -9.02 8.40
CA ARG A 13 7.40 -9.54 8.82
C ARG A 13 8.53 -8.69 8.24
N ALA A 14 8.51 -8.40 6.95
CA ALA A 14 9.52 -7.60 6.29
C ALA A 14 9.65 -6.19 6.90
N VAL A 15 8.53 -5.52 7.13
CA VAL A 15 8.50 -4.20 7.79
C VAL A 15 9.04 -4.29 9.21
N HIS A 16 8.60 -5.28 10.00
CA HIS A 16 9.08 -5.49 11.36
C HIS A 16 10.60 -5.73 11.39
N GLU A 17 11.09 -6.69 10.59
CA GLU A 17 12.52 -7.02 10.54
C GLU A 17 13.37 -5.81 10.12
N TYR A 18 12.90 -5.03 9.15
CA TYR A 18 13.62 -3.83 8.73
C TYR A 18 13.74 -2.79 9.87
N LEU A 19 12.64 -2.52 10.57
CA LEU A 19 12.62 -1.52 11.64
C LEU A 19 13.42 -1.96 12.86
N VAL A 20 13.31 -3.20 13.32
CA VAL A 20 14.07 -3.69 14.49
C VAL A 20 15.57 -3.81 14.24
N ASN A 21 15.97 -3.90 12.97
CA ASN A 21 17.39 -3.89 12.56
C ASN A 21 17.92 -2.47 12.30
N GLY A 22 17.22 -1.42 12.74
CA GLY A 22 17.67 -0.03 12.67
C GLY A 22 17.29 0.71 11.38
N GLY A 23 16.42 0.14 10.57
CA GLY A 23 15.79 0.83 9.44
C GLY A 23 14.91 1.98 9.91
N LYS A 24 14.86 3.09 9.15
CA LYS A 24 14.11 4.29 9.56
C LYS A 24 12.70 4.29 8.97
N SER A 25 12.61 4.33 7.65
CA SER A 25 11.33 4.41 6.96
C SER A 25 11.28 3.40 5.83
N CYS A 26 10.18 2.68 5.73
CA CYS A 26 9.98 1.70 4.67
C CYS A 26 8.50 1.61 4.29
N MET A 27 8.24 0.93 3.20
CA MET A 27 6.90 0.51 2.80
C MET A 27 6.93 -0.91 2.24
N ALA A 28 5.86 -1.66 2.40
CA ALA A 28 5.68 -2.90 1.68
C ALA A 28 5.23 -2.61 0.25
N GLY A 29 6.01 -3.09 -0.72
CA GLY A 29 5.68 -3.03 -2.15
C GLY A 29 5.03 -4.34 -2.59
N PHE A 30 3.77 -4.29 -2.98
CA PHE A 30 3.00 -5.45 -3.47
C PHE A 30 3.15 -5.58 -4.98
N ALA A 31 3.31 -6.80 -5.48
CA ALA A 31 3.24 -7.00 -6.93
C ALA A 31 1.83 -6.64 -7.44
N LEU A 32 1.73 -5.82 -8.49
CA LEU A 32 0.46 -5.32 -9.03
C LEU A 32 -0.55 -6.45 -9.24
N LYS A 33 -0.12 -7.58 -9.82
CA LYS A 33 -0.99 -8.76 -10.06
C LYS A 33 -1.68 -9.30 -8.81
N ASN A 34 -1.11 -9.07 -7.63
CA ASN A 34 -1.64 -9.53 -6.34
C ASN A 34 -2.60 -8.51 -5.70
N THR A 35 -2.95 -7.45 -6.42
CA THR A 35 -3.80 -6.35 -5.93
C THR A 35 -4.94 -5.98 -6.88
N LEU A 36 -5.08 -6.73 -8.00
CA LEU A 36 -6.12 -6.50 -9.00
C LEU A 36 -7.44 -7.14 -8.59
N SER A 37 -8.56 -6.54 -9.05
CA SER A 37 -9.89 -7.13 -8.97
C SER A 37 -10.26 -7.79 -10.29
N ASP A 38 -11.02 -8.89 -10.23
CA ASP A 38 -11.64 -9.51 -11.41
C ASP A 38 -12.94 -8.80 -11.81
N ASN A 39 -13.45 -7.90 -10.98
CA ASN A 39 -14.76 -7.25 -11.12
C ASN A 39 -14.70 -5.85 -11.74
N GLY A 40 -13.51 -5.29 -11.94
CA GLY A 40 -13.37 -3.98 -12.58
C GLY A 40 -12.00 -3.35 -12.42
N GLY A 41 -11.88 -2.11 -12.93
CA GLY A 41 -10.66 -1.33 -12.87
C GLY A 41 -10.37 -0.83 -11.45
N VAL A 42 -9.10 -0.81 -11.08
CA VAL A 42 -8.61 -0.33 -9.78
C VAL A 42 -7.62 0.82 -9.97
N THR A 43 -7.46 1.63 -8.95
CA THR A 43 -6.40 2.68 -8.90
C THR A 43 -5.27 2.20 -8.02
N ARG A 44 -4.02 2.29 -8.49
CA ARG A 44 -2.83 1.90 -7.71
C ARG A 44 -1.71 2.91 -7.86
N GLY A 45 -0.98 3.11 -6.77
CA GLY A 45 0.26 3.88 -6.78
C GLY A 45 1.43 3.01 -7.22
N ILE A 46 1.84 3.11 -8.48
CA ILE A 46 3.02 2.38 -8.99
C ILE A 46 4.28 3.01 -8.44
N CYS A 47 5.11 2.22 -7.77
CA CYS A 47 6.35 2.66 -7.17
C CYS A 47 7.47 2.73 -8.20
N LYS A 48 8.15 3.89 -8.31
CA LYS A 48 9.46 4.01 -8.92
C LYS A 48 10.53 3.95 -7.84
N MET A 49 11.61 3.29 -8.13
CA MET A 49 12.70 3.05 -7.17
C MET A 49 14.05 3.29 -7.83
N ASP A 50 15.04 3.66 -7.01
CA ASP A 50 16.45 3.66 -7.42
C ASP A 50 17.05 2.23 -7.39
N GLU A 51 18.32 2.11 -7.75
CA GLU A 51 19.06 0.84 -7.78
C GLU A 51 19.19 0.19 -6.39
N GLU A 52 19.02 0.97 -5.33
CA GLU A 52 19.08 0.52 -3.93
C GLU A 52 17.68 0.16 -3.39
N ASN A 53 16.64 0.19 -4.21
CA ASN A 53 15.23 0.03 -3.84
C ASN A 53 14.71 1.10 -2.86
N ASN A 54 15.22 2.32 -2.91
CA ASN A 54 14.58 3.44 -2.25
C ASN A 54 13.51 4.00 -3.16
N LEU A 55 12.37 4.34 -2.57
CA LEU A 55 11.25 4.95 -3.28
C LEU A 55 11.64 6.33 -3.79
N THR A 56 11.48 6.56 -5.09
CA THR A 56 11.72 7.86 -5.72
C THR A 56 10.43 8.58 -6.07
N GLU A 57 9.39 7.83 -6.43
CA GLU A 57 8.09 8.37 -6.80
C GLU A 57 7.00 7.32 -6.65
N VAL A 58 5.78 7.76 -6.35
CA VAL A 58 4.55 6.94 -6.46
C VAL A 58 3.68 7.56 -7.56
N VAL A 59 3.48 6.81 -8.64
CA VAL A 59 2.66 7.26 -9.77
C VAL A 59 1.26 6.68 -9.64
N GLU A 60 0.30 7.53 -9.29
CA GLU A 60 -1.10 7.12 -9.26
C GLU A 60 -1.58 6.74 -10.67
N THR A 61 -1.91 5.48 -10.87
CA THR A 61 -2.41 4.94 -12.13
C THR A 61 -3.84 4.46 -11.93
N LYS A 62 -4.75 5.09 -12.65
CA LYS A 62 -6.19 4.83 -12.56
C LYS A 62 -6.63 3.78 -13.57
N ASN A 63 -7.79 3.19 -13.30
CA ASN A 63 -8.48 2.27 -14.22
C ASN A 63 -7.59 1.11 -14.70
N ILE A 64 -6.80 0.53 -13.80
CA ILE A 64 -6.01 -0.67 -14.12
C ILE A 64 -6.95 -1.86 -14.13
N VAL A 65 -7.14 -2.46 -15.29
CA VAL A 65 -7.98 -3.64 -15.48
C VAL A 65 -7.12 -4.87 -15.75
N LYS A 66 -7.55 -5.99 -15.19
CA LYS A 66 -6.94 -7.29 -15.48
C LYS A 66 -7.34 -7.75 -16.87
N THR A 67 -6.37 -8.26 -17.63
CA THR A 67 -6.58 -8.81 -18.97
C THR A 67 -6.12 -10.27 -19.02
N VAL A 68 -6.44 -10.96 -20.11
CA VAL A 68 -6.00 -12.36 -20.32
C VAL A 68 -4.47 -12.48 -20.29
N ASN A 69 -3.76 -11.43 -20.74
CA ASN A 69 -2.31 -11.43 -20.90
C ASN A 69 -1.57 -10.57 -19.82
N GLY A 70 -2.30 -10.05 -18.81
CA GLY A 70 -1.67 -9.20 -17.80
C GLY A 70 -2.61 -8.13 -17.26
N ALA A 71 -2.22 -6.86 -17.39
CA ALA A 71 -3.02 -5.71 -17.00
C ALA A 71 -2.82 -4.55 -17.97
N GLU A 72 -3.83 -3.68 -18.05
CA GLU A 72 -3.77 -2.44 -18.81
C GLU A 72 -4.47 -1.29 -18.07
N ALA A 73 -4.04 -0.07 -18.34
CA ALA A 73 -4.67 1.15 -17.89
C ALA A 73 -4.96 2.03 -19.11
N ASP A 74 -6.22 2.30 -19.39
CA ASP A 74 -6.67 3.09 -20.55
C ASP A 74 -6.05 2.63 -21.89
N GLY A 75 -5.93 1.29 -22.08
CA GLY A 75 -5.38 0.68 -23.27
C GLY A 75 -3.83 0.62 -23.31
N VAL A 76 -3.14 1.08 -22.27
CA VAL A 76 -1.69 0.96 -22.15
C VAL A 76 -1.34 -0.22 -21.25
N VAL A 77 -0.49 -1.13 -21.75
CA VAL A 77 -0.03 -2.30 -20.99
C VAL A 77 0.75 -1.84 -19.76
N VAL A 78 0.40 -2.41 -18.60
CA VAL A 78 1.08 -2.18 -17.32
C VAL A 78 1.77 -3.47 -16.89
N ASP A 79 3.04 -3.37 -16.47
CA ASP A 79 3.77 -4.54 -15.98
C ASP A 79 3.15 -5.03 -14.66
N VAL A 80 2.59 -6.22 -14.71
CA VAL A 80 1.93 -6.86 -13.55
C VAL A 80 2.88 -7.20 -12.39
N ASN A 81 4.19 -7.15 -12.63
CA ASN A 81 5.21 -7.36 -11.60
C ASN A 81 5.72 -6.04 -11.00
N SER A 82 5.27 -4.88 -11.51
CA SER A 82 5.53 -3.59 -10.88
C SER A 82 5.11 -3.62 -9.42
N LEU A 83 5.91 -3.00 -8.56
CA LEU A 83 5.52 -2.85 -7.15
C LEU A 83 4.56 -1.67 -6.99
N VAL A 84 3.53 -1.88 -6.18
CA VAL A 84 2.52 -0.85 -5.90
C VAL A 84 2.41 -0.60 -4.40
N SER A 85 2.09 0.63 -4.05
CA SER A 85 1.74 1.02 -2.69
C SER A 85 0.30 0.60 -2.38
N MET A 86 0.14 -0.10 -1.24
CA MET A 86 -1.17 -0.42 -0.67
C MET A 86 -1.34 0.21 0.72
N ASN A 87 -0.66 1.33 0.97
CA ASN A 87 -0.69 2.04 2.25
C ASN A 87 -0.13 1.27 3.45
N MET A 88 0.84 0.38 3.20
CA MET A 88 1.54 -0.31 4.29
C MET A 88 2.92 0.31 4.52
N TRP A 89 3.00 1.18 5.51
CA TRP A 89 4.18 1.98 5.86
C TRP A 89 4.76 1.55 7.19
N GLY A 90 6.09 1.44 7.25
CA GLY A 90 6.86 1.32 8.47
C GLY A 90 7.60 2.64 8.72
N LEU A 91 7.23 3.31 9.82
CA LEU A 91 7.69 4.65 10.14
C LEU A 91 8.19 4.68 11.59
N THR A 92 9.18 5.51 11.88
CA THR A 92 9.68 5.68 13.25
C THR A 92 8.83 6.69 14.03
N PRO A 93 8.89 6.69 15.37
CA PRO A 93 8.14 7.64 16.19
C PRO A 93 8.39 9.11 15.83
N GLU A 94 9.59 9.46 15.39
CA GLU A 94 9.96 10.82 15.00
C GLU A 94 9.15 11.33 13.79
N PHE A 95 8.65 10.42 12.97
CA PHE A 95 7.76 10.79 11.86
C PHE A 95 6.44 11.43 12.36
N LEU A 96 6.00 11.11 13.57
CA LEU A 96 4.79 11.71 14.13
C LEU A 96 4.94 13.24 14.33
N ASP A 97 6.12 13.70 14.70
CA ASP A 97 6.40 15.15 14.82
C ASP A 97 6.38 15.84 13.45
N VAL A 98 6.95 15.17 12.44
CA VAL A 98 6.93 15.65 11.06
C VAL A 98 5.49 15.69 10.51
N LEU A 99 4.72 14.65 10.78
CA LEU A 99 3.31 14.54 10.37
C LEU A 99 2.44 15.63 11.05
N GLU A 100 2.65 15.87 12.35
CA GLU A 100 1.94 16.93 13.07
C GLU A 100 2.24 18.32 12.48
N GLN A 101 3.50 18.59 12.20
CA GLN A 101 3.88 19.86 11.59
C GLN A 101 3.27 20.03 10.19
N GLY A 102 3.36 19.01 9.35
CA GLY A 102 2.75 19.01 8.03
C GLY A 102 1.24 19.17 8.07
N PHE A 103 0.57 18.55 9.06
CA PHE A 103 -0.87 18.71 9.24
C PHE A 103 -1.26 20.16 9.60
N LYS A 104 -0.48 20.83 10.43
CA LYS A 104 -0.73 22.26 10.77
C LYS A 104 -0.65 23.13 9.52
N GLU A 105 0.38 22.91 8.70
CA GLU A 105 0.56 23.65 7.45
C GLU A 105 -0.57 23.37 6.44
N PHE A 106 -0.96 22.11 6.28
CA PHE A 106 -2.11 21.71 5.47
C PHE A 106 -3.40 22.40 5.94
N PHE A 107 -3.64 22.41 7.26
CA PHE A 107 -4.84 23.00 7.83
C PHE A 107 -4.91 24.50 7.60
N GLU A 108 -3.77 25.19 7.65
CA GLU A 108 -3.70 26.64 7.41
C GLU A 108 -3.81 27.03 5.94
N LYS A 109 -3.29 26.19 5.03
CA LYS A 109 -3.18 26.54 3.59
C LYS A 109 -4.31 25.92 2.76
N GLU A 110 -4.56 24.63 2.92
CA GLU A 110 -5.44 23.86 2.03
C GLU A 110 -6.91 23.89 2.46
N VAL A 111 -7.15 23.77 3.79
CA VAL A 111 -8.52 23.71 4.32
C VAL A 111 -9.32 24.99 4.03
N PRO A 112 -8.76 26.22 4.12
CA PRO A 112 -9.52 27.44 3.78
C PRO A 112 -9.97 27.48 2.31
N GLU A 113 -9.18 26.90 1.40
CA GLU A 113 -9.50 26.90 -0.04
C GLU A 113 -10.54 25.83 -0.41
N ASN A 114 -10.57 24.71 0.34
CA ASN A 114 -11.49 23.59 0.05
C ASN A 114 -12.01 22.92 1.32
N PRO A 115 -12.76 23.65 2.19
CA PRO A 115 -13.07 23.19 3.55
C PRO A 115 -13.92 21.93 3.66
N LEU A 116 -14.62 21.56 2.57
CA LEU A 116 -15.49 20.37 2.57
C LEU A 116 -14.84 19.13 1.96
N LYS A 117 -13.68 19.26 1.28
CA LYS A 117 -13.07 18.16 0.52
C LYS A 117 -11.56 18.10 0.65
N ALA A 118 -10.93 18.98 1.44
CA ALA A 118 -9.50 18.90 1.70
C ALA A 118 -9.19 17.63 2.50
N GLU A 119 -8.23 16.85 2.02
CA GLU A 119 -7.81 15.59 2.62
C GLU A 119 -6.29 15.59 2.82
N TYR A 120 -5.83 15.34 4.05
CA TYR A 120 -4.43 15.18 4.36
C TYR A 120 -4.02 13.71 4.21
N LEU A 121 -3.47 13.38 3.06
CA LEU A 121 -3.17 12.01 2.66
C LEU A 121 -1.70 11.67 2.91
N ILE A 122 -1.43 10.68 3.76
CA ILE A 122 -0.07 10.23 4.09
C ILE A 122 0.78 9.93 2.84
N PRO A 123 0.30 9.24 1.81
CA PRO A 123 1.13 8.98 0.62
C PRO A 123 1.54 10.25 -0.13
N ILE A 124 0.67 11.26 -0.18
CA ILE A 124 0.97 12.56 -0.83
C ILE A 124 2.02 13.30 -0.01
N PHE A 125 1.82 13.40 1.30
CA PHE A 125 2.76 14.06 2.19
C PHE A 125 4.15 13.38 2.17
N ILE A 126 4.21 12.04 2.17
CA ILE A 126 5.49 11.33 2.00
C ILE A 126 6.11 11.64 0.64
N GLY A 127 5.32 11.73 -0.43
CA GLY A 127 5.79 12.12 -1.76
C GLY A 127 6.43 13.51 -1.79
N GLU A 128 5.86 14.47 -1.08
CA GLU A 128 6.41 15.82 -0.89
C GLU A 128 7.76 15.77 -0.17
N LEU A 129 7.83 15.05 0.96
CA LEU A 129 9.08 14.88 1.73
C LEU A 129 10.18 14.19 0.92
N LEU A 130 9.83 13.22 0.07
CA LEU A 130 10.77 12.57 -0.86
C LEU A 130 11.30 13.57 -1.88
N SER A 131 10.42 14.36 -2.51
CA SER A 131 10.79 15.35 -3.54
C SER A 131 11.69 16.44 -3.00
N GLU A 132 11.52 16.79 -1.73
CA GLU A 132 12.33 17.78 -1.01
C GLU A 132 13.63 17.21 -0.42
N GLY A 133 13.87 15.90 -0.57
CA GLY A 133 15.04 15.22 0.01
C GLY A 133 15.03 15.16 1.53
N LYS A 134 13.89 15.39 2.16
CA LYS A 134 13.73 15.37 3.64
C LYS A 134 13.53 13.96 4.20
N MET A 135 13.21 13.00 3.34
CA MET A 135 12.92 11.61 3.73
C MET A 135 13.45 10.65 2.68
N SER A 136 13.78 9.45 3.11
CA SER A 136 14.04 8.28 2.25
C SER A 136 13.20 7.12 2.73
N VAL A 137 12.59 6.37 1.82
CA VAL A 137 11.73 5.23 2.13
C VAL A 137 12.24 4.01 1.39
N LYS A 138 12.56 2.95 2.12
CA LYS A 138 12.95 1.65 1.55
C LYS A 138 11.70 0.89 1.09
N VAL A 139 11.67 0.43 -0.15
CA VAL A 139 10.61 -0.44 -0.64
C VAL A 139 10.98 -1.90 -0.36
N LEU A 140 10.16 -2.56 0.44
CA LEU A 140 10.29 -3.96 0.82
C LEU A 140 9.29 -4.78 0.02
N LYS A 141 9.79 -5.57 -0.94
CA LYS A 141 8.92 -6.40 -1.77
C LYS A 141 8.25 -7.48 -0.94
N THR A 142 6.94 -7.65 -1.12
CA THR A 142 6.17 -8.79 -0.61
C THR A 142 5.50 -9.55 -1.74
N ASN A 143 5.33 -10.86 -1.55
CA ASN A 143 4.55 -11.72 -2.45
C ASN A 143 3.13 -11.96 -1.92
N ASP A 144 2.77 -11.36 -0.80
CA ASP A 144 1.41 -11.44 -0.26
C ASP A 144 0.38 -10.96 -1.29
N THR A 145 -0.81 -11.53 -1.20
CA THR A 145 -1.98 -11.02 -1.89
C THR A 145 -2.68 -10.03 -0.97
N TRP A 146 -2.92 -8.84 -1.48
CA TRP A 146 -3.72 -7.83 -0.80
C TRP A 146 -5.20 -8.05 -1.12
N TYR A 147 -6.06 -7.92 -0.12
CA TYR A 147 -7.51 -7.92 -0.29
C TYR A 147 -8.11 -6.67 0.33
N GLY A 148 -8.82 -5.90 -0.49
CA GLY A 148 -9.76 -4.87 -0.08
C GLY A 148 -11.09 -5.12 -0.77
N MET A 149 -12.15 -4.50 -0.29
CA MET A 149 -13.49 -4.63 -0.87
C MET A 149 -13.82 -3.40 -1.71
N THR A 150 -13.24 -3.32 -2.91
CA THR A 150 -13.52 -2.24 -3.86
C THR A 150 -14.92 -2.39 -4.48
N TYR A 151 -15.31 -3.62 -4.78
CA TYR A 151 -16.59 -3.97 -5.34
C TYR A 151 -17.35 -4.93 -4.41
N HIS A 152 -18.69 -4.83 -4.38
CA HIS A 152 -19.50 -5.75 -3.57
C HIS A 152 -19.31 -7.21 -3.97
N GLU A 153 -19.06 -7.45 -5.24
CA GLU A 153 -18.80 -8.75 -5.84
C GLU A 153 -17.49 -9.39 -5.34
N ASP A 154 -16.52 -8.58 -4.90
CA ASP A 154 -15.26 -9.06 -4.33
C ASP A 154 -15.46 -9.85 -3.03
N VAL A 155 -16.54 -9.58 -2.28
CA VAL A 155 -16.83 -10.22 -0.98
C VAL A 155 -16.82 -11.74 -1.06
N ALA A 156 -17.42 -12.32 -2.12
CA ALA A 156 -17.49 -13.77 -2.27
C ALA A 156 -16.09 -14.37 -2.54
N ALA A 157 -15.30 -13.72 -3.40
CA ALA A 157 -13.95 -14.12 -3.73
C ALA A 157 -13.01 -14.03 -2.51
N VAL A 158 -13.12 -12.94 -1.73
CA VAL A 158 -12.36 -12.73 -0.50
C VAL A 158 -12.70 -13.82 0.52
N LYS A 159 -13.98 -14.11 0.79
CA LYS A 159 -14.41 -15.20 1.69
C LYS A 159 -13.84 -16.55 1.29
N ASN A 160 -13.86 -16.89 0.01
CA ASN A 160 -13.31 -18.14 -0.51
C ASN A 160 -11.78 -18.20 -0.33
N SER A 161 -11.09 -17.08 -0.54
CA SER A 161 -9.65 -16.97 -0.33
C SER A 161 -9.29 -17.20 1.14
N PHE A 162 -10.02 -16.59 2.08
CA PHE A 162 -9.80 -16.82 3.52
C PHE A 162 -10.09 -18.27 3.93
N LYS A 163 -11.16 -18.86 3.40
CA LYS A 163 -11.46 -20.27 3.63
C LYS A 163 -10.30 -21.16 3.16
N LYS A 164 -9.78 -20.89 1.97
CA LYS A 164 -8.61 -21.61 1.44
C LYS A 164 -7.38 -21.43 2.32
N MET A 165 -7.11 -20.23 2.83
CA MET A 165 -5.98 -19.99 3.75
C MET A 165 -6.08 -20.81 5.04
N LEU A 166 -7.30 -21.04 5.55
CA LEU A 166 -7.52 -21.93 6.69
C LEU A 166 -7.27 -23.41 6.31
N GLU A 167 -7.76 -23.84 5.16
CA GLU A 167 -7.56 -25.19 4.63
C GLU A 167 -6.08 -25.50 4.36
N ASP A 168 -5.35 -24.52 3.82
CA ASP A 168 -3.91 -24.60 3.53
C ASP A 168 -3.03 -24.42 4.80
N GLY A 169 -3.63 -24.16 5.97
CA GLY A 169 -2.92 -23.99 7.23
C GLY A 169 -2.14 -22.69 7.37
N VAL A 170 -2.41 -21.69 6.51
CA VAL A 170 -1.82 -20.32 6.62
C VAL A 170 -2.27 -19.67 7.92
N TYR A 171 -3.52 -19.88 8.29
CA TYR A 171 -4.10 -19.50 9.58
C TYR A 171 -4.72 -20.73 10.25
N LYS A 172 -4.72 -20.72 11.59
CA LYS A 172 -5.46 -21.71 12.37
C LYS A 172 -6.92 -21.33 12.46
N ALA A 173 -7.83 -22.31 12.51
CA ALA A 173 -9.26 -22.07 12.67
C ALA A 173 -9.57 -21.31 13.98
N ASP A 174 -8.82 -21.59 15.04
CA ASP A 174 -8.79 -20.82 16.27
C ASP A 174 -7.55 -19.93 16.28
N LEU A 175 -7.71 -18.66 15.86
CA LEU A 175 -6.63 -17.68 15.77
C LEU A 175 -6.00 -17.38 17.14
N PHE A 176 -6.75 -17.52 18.22
CA PHE A 176 -6.36 -17.12 19.57
C PHE A 176 -5.90 -18.29 20.45
N SER A 177 -5.83 -19.51 19.92
CA SER A 177 -5.47 -20.71 20.69
C SER A 177 -4.07 -20.70 21.31
N HIS A 178 -3.29 -19.64 21.09
CA HIS A 178 -1.91 -19.51 21.59
C HIS A 178 -1.61 -18.15 22.26
N LEU A 179 -2.66 -17.37 22.58
CA LEU A 179 -2.52 -16.15 23.36
C LEU A 179 -2.64 -16.44 24.86
#